data_c3f4409dbd771580285be9eba070d9bd
#
_entry.id   c3f4409dbd771580285be9eba070d9bd
#
_cell.length_a   1.000
_cell.length_b   1.000
_cell.length_c   1.000
_cell.angle_alpha   90.00
_cell.angle_beta   90.00
_cell.angle_gamma   90.00
#
_symmetry.space_group_name_H-M   'P 1'
#
loop_
_entity.id
_entity.type
_entity.pdbx_description
1 polymer ?
#
loop_
_entity_poly.entity_id
_entity_poly.type
_entity_poly.pdbx_seq_one_letter_code
_entity_poly.pdbx_strand_id
1 'polypeptide(L)'
;STAYDEAYGKAHDEAYEKAYDEAWDKILDEIDEKYQKAEDKYELNDPDFAAVPVNLFENFYRNEEEDHDGDGVPDGNVRVFKKTDEVNLACLMEGSFPASSDEIVVDRMHADNVGIAVGDTITVQGEAYRVVGLIAYVNYATLHEKSTDLMFDALKFNVAMVTEDGFARLHEKVHYDYAWNYVTEPADEAAEKNLSDDFMKALLTQVVVADAEIEDYVPEYANPAIHFATDDMGSDEAMGGVLLDILIVIIAFIFAITISNTIAR
;
A
#
# COMPACT_ATOMS: atom_id res chain seq x y z
N SER A 1 27.45 38.66 -27.69
CA SER A 1 26.33 37.93 -27.06
C SER A 1 26.29 36.49 -27.56
N THR A 2 26.42 36.22 -28.85
CA THR A 2 26.36 34.85 -29.41
C THR A 2 27.41 33.88 -28.85
N ALA A 3 28.67 34.30 -28.72
CA ALA A 3 29.75 33.43 -28.20
C ALA A 3 29.58 33.11 -26.70
N TYR A 4 28.97 34.00 -25.92
CA TYR A 4 28.66 33.77 -24.52
C TYR A 4 27.50 32.79 -24.39
N ASP A 5 26.46 32.96 -25.22
CA ASP A 5 25.24 32.10 -25.19
C ASP A 5 25.59 30.68 -25.64
N GLU A 6 26.47 30.50 -26.64
CA GLU A 6 26.97 29.19 -27.06
C GLU A 6 27.84 28.52 -25.98
N ALA A 7 28.73 29.27 -25.33
CA ALA A 7 29.56 28.73 -24.26
C ALA A 7 28.77 28.37 -23.03
N TYR A 8 27.74 29.17 -22.69
CA TYR A 8 26.82 28.87 -21.58
C TYR A 8 26.00 27.65 -21.88
N GLY A 9 25.39 27.53 -23.08
CA GLY A 9 24.61 26.36 -23.50
C GLY A 9 25.44 25.09 -23.42
N LYS A 10 26.66 25.10 -23.98
CA LYS A 10 27.54 23.93 -23.91
C LYS A 10 27.92 23.52 -22.48
N ALA A 11 28.25 24.48 -21.62
CA ALA A 11 28.60 24.20 -20.24
C ALA A 11 27.38 23.71 -19.43
N HIS A 12 26.18 24.19 -19.74
CA HIS A 12 24.94 23.74 -19.14
C HIS A 12 24.62 22.27 -19.53
N ASP A 13 24.74 21.96 -20.83
CA ASP A 13 24.46 20.62 -21.35
C ASP A 13 25.47 19.59 -20.82
N GLU A 14 26.76 19.93 -20.79
CA GLU A 14 27.81 19.08 -20.18
C GLU A 14 27.57 18.84 -18.68
N ALA A 15 27.11 19.85 -17.95
CA ALA A 15 26.80 19.73 -16.53
C ALA A 15 25.52 18.89 -16.29
N TYR A 16 24.54 19.04 -17.17
CA TYR A 16 23.30 18.27 -17.12
C TYR A 16 23.56 16.78 -17.42
N GLU A 17 24.28 16.47 -18.52
CA GLU A 17 24.65 15.10 -18.85
C GLU A 17 25.42 14.43 -17.72
N LYS A 18 26.42 15.13 -17.16
CA LYS A 18 27.20 14.60 -16.04
C LYS A 18 26.36 14.34 -14.80
N ALA A 19 25.44 15.25 -14.44
CA ALA A 19 24.56 15.08 -13.29
C ALA A 19 23.54 13.94 -13.52
N TYR A 20 23.10 13.77 -14.75
CA TYR A 20 22.21 12.68 -15.15
C TYR A 20 22.90 11.31 -15.04
N ASP A 21 24.13 11.20 -15.57
CA ASP A 21 24.93 9.98 -15.49
C ASP A 21 25.26 9.61 -14.03
N GLU A 22 25.69 10.59 -13.21
CA GLU A 22 25.96 10.37 -11.78
C GLU A 22 24.71 9.94 -11.00
N ALA A 23 23.53 10.45 -11.38
CA ALA A 23 22.27 10.05 -10.78
C ALA A 23 21.87 8.62 -11.18
N TRP A 24 22.06 8.27 -12.46
CA TRP A 24 21.83 6.92 -12.95
C TRP A 24 22.77 5.89 -12.32
N ASP A 25 24.05 6.17 -12.26
CA ASP A 25 25.03 5.28 -11.61
C ASP A 25 24.63 5.00 -10.15
N LYS A 26 24.18 6.03 -9.43
CA LYS A 26 23.72 5.87 -8.06
C LYS A 26 22.45 5.00 -7.96
N ILE A 27 21.51 5.17 -8.88
CA ILE A 27 20.30 4.34 -8.93
C ILE A 27 20.66 2.88 -9.21
N LEU A 28 21.56 2.64 -10.15
CA LEU A 28 22.05 1.30 -10.47
C LEU A 28 22.74 0.64 -9.27
N ASP A 29 23.60 1.38 -8.56
CA ASP A 29 24.26 0.89 -7.34
C ASP A 29 23.24 0.53 -6.25
N GLU A 30 22.19 1.35 -6.06
CA GLU A 30 21.12 1.08 -5.10
C GLU A 30 20.28 -0.15 -5.50
N ILE A 31 20.04 -0.35 -6.79
CA ILE A 31 19.38 -1.53 -7.33
C ILE A 31 20.24 -2.78 -7.08
N ASP A 32 21.51 -2.74 -7.45
CA ASP A 32 22.45 -3.85 -7.25
C ASP A 32 22.56 -4.24 -5.76
N GLU A 33 22.60 -3.24 -4.86
CA GLU A 33 22.61 -3.51 -3.41
C GLU A 33 21.32 -4.20 -2.94
N LYS A 34 20.16 -3.79 -3.47
CA LYS A 34 18.88 -4.44 -3.15
C LYS A 34 18.83 -5.87 -3.68
N TYR A 35 19.31 -6.09 -4.91
CA TYR A 35 19.38 -7.44 -5.48
C TYR A 35 20.30 -8.36 -4.69
N GLN A 36 21.48 -7.88 -4.30
CA GLN A 36 22.42 -8.66 -3.47
C GLN A 36 21.80 -9.01 -2.10
N LYS A 37 21.10 -8.06 -1.47
CA LYS A 37 20.39 -8.35 -0.21
C LYS A 37 19.27 -9.38 -0.39
N ALA A 38 18.58 -9.38 -1.54
CA ALA A 38 17.57 -10.37 -1.84
C ALA A 38 18.20 -11.74 -2.13
N GLU A 39 19.28 -11.81 -2.92
CA GLU A 39 20.04 -13.02 -3.16
C GLU A 39 20.50 -13.66 -1.85
N ASP A 40 21.10 -12.87 -0.95
CA ASP A 40 21.59 -13.34 0.34
C ASP A 40 20.45 -13.81 1.26
N LYS A 41 19.34 -13.07 1.28
CA LYS A 41 18.17 -13.37 2.11
C LYS A 41 17.47 -14.65 1.68
N TYR A 42 17.31 -14.86 0.37
CA TYR A 42 16.54 -15.97 -0.18
C TYR A 42 17.40 -17.09 -0.74
N GLU A 43 18.73 -17.02 -0.56
CA GLU A 43 19.67 -18.05 -1.04
C GLU A 43 19.42 -18.45 -2.50
N LEU A 44 19.18 -17.43 -3.39
CA LEU A 44 18.76 -17.64 -4.78
C LEU A 44 19.68 -18.55 -5.59
N ASN A 45 20.93 -18.70 -5.15
CA ASN A 45 21.92 -19.59 -5.77
C ASN A 45 21.83 -21.04 -5.28
N ASP A 46 20.89 -21.37 -4.36
CA ASP A 46 20.66 -22.75 -3.93
C ASP A 46 19.89 -23.53 -5.01
N PRO A 47 20.49 -24.58 -5.62
CA PRO A 47 19.81 -25.33 -6.67
C PRO A 47 18.71 -26.27 -6.15
N ASP A 48 18.59 -26.45 -4.83
CA ASP A 48 17.74 -27.47 -4.20
C ASP A 48 16.42 -26.91 -3.64
N PHE A 49 16.03 -25.67 -3.95
CA PHE A 49 14.75 -25.15 -3.46
C PHE A 49 13.55 -25.87 -4.14
N ALA A 50 12.57 -26.22 -3.35
CA ALA A 50 11.36 -26.87 -3.83
C ALA A 50 10.37 -25.85 -4.41
N ALA A 51 9.69 -26.22 -5.50
CA ALA A 51 8.58 -25.42 -6.01
C ALA A 51 7.43 -25.45 -5.01
N VAL A 52 6.89 -24.28 -4.66
CA VAL A 52 5.74 -24.15 -3.77
C VAL A 52 4.48 -23.99 -4.63
N PRO A 53 3.55 -24.95 -4.61
CA PRO A 53 2.31 -24.82 -5.37
C PRO A 53 1.36 -23.82 -4.71
N VAL A 54 1.04 -22.76 -5.46
CA VAL A 54 0.12 -21.70 -5.06
C VAL A 54 -0.97 -21.51 -6.10
N ASN A 55 -2.13 -21.02 -5.67
CA ASN A 55 -3.12 -20.41 -6.54
C ASN A 55 -2.86 -18.90 -6.56
N LEU A 56 -2.69 -18.34 -7.74
CA LEU A 56 -2.37 -16.92 -7.93
C LEU A 56 -3.60 -16.18 -8.43
N PHE A 57 -3.87 -15.01 -7.86
CA PHE A 57 -5.02 -14.17 -8.18
C PHE A 57 -4.59 -12.74 -8.45
N GLU A 58 -5.25 -12.09 -9.39
CA GLU A 58 -5.08 -10.67 -9.66
C GLU A 58 -5.80 -9.84 -8.60
N ASN A 59 -5.12 -8.85 -8.04
CA ASN A 59 -5.67 -7.87 -7.10
C ASN A 59 -5.31 -6.46 -7.57
N PHE A 60 -5.60 -6.16 -8.84
CA PHE A 60 -5.15 -4.94 -9.50
C PHE A 60 -5.93 -3.73 -9.04
N TYR A 61 -5.21 -2.61 -8.89
CA TYR A 61 -5.80 -1.33 -8.53
C TYR A 61 -5.16 -0.16 -9.28
N ARG A 62 -5.82 0.99 -9.21
CA ARG A 62 -5.30 2.29 -9.64
C ARG A 62 -5.50 3.30 -8.51
N ASN A 63 -4.58 4.23 -8.37
CA ASN A 63 -4.75 5.38 -7.49
C ASN A 63 -5.17 6.56 -8.37
N GLU A 64 -6.34 7.09 -8.12
CA GLU A 64 -7.00 8.11 -8.92
C GLU A 64 -7.36 9.32 -8.05
N GLU A 65 -7.56 10.48 -8.68
CA GLU A 65 -8.14 11.64 -8.00
C GLU A 65 -9.67 11.50 -7.91
N GLU A 66 -10.21 11.86 -6.75
CA GLU A 66 -11.66 11.85 -6.47
C GLU A 66 -12.18 13.29 -6.27
N ASP A 67 -13.27 13.62 -6.95
CA ASP A 67 -14.09 14.80 -6.73
C ASP A 67 -15.50 14.29 -6.34
N HIS A 68 -15.82 14.38 -5.06
CA HIS A 68 -17.07 13.83 -4.53
C HIS A 68 -18.18 14.85 -4.43
N ASP A 69 -17.87 16.17 -4.44
CA ASP A 69 -18.88 17.24 -4.39
C ASP A 69 -19.25 17.79 -5.76
N GLY A 70 -18.49 17.44 -6.82
CA GLY A 70 -18.76 17.78 -8.21
C GLY A 70 -18.41 19.21 -8.58
N ASP A 71 -17.53 19.87 -7.84
CA ASP A 71 -17.11 21.24 -8.12
C ASP A 71 -15.99 21.32 -9.19
N GLY A 72 -15.45 20.18 -9.60
CA GLY A 72 -14.40 20.04 -10.61
C GLY A 72 -12.99 20.20 -10.05
N VAL A 73 -12.83 20.19 -8.74
CA VAL A 73 -11.53 20.19 -8.03
C VAL A 73 -11.41 18.91 -7.24
N PRO A 74 -10.30 18.16 -7.36
CA PRO A 74 -10.12 16.95 -6.57
C PRO A 74 -10.17 17.22 -5.06
N ASP A 75 -10.98 16.45 -4.35
CA ASP A 75 -11.11 16.50 -2.89
C ASP A 75 -10.08 15.61 -2.19
N GLY A 76 -9.69 14.54 -2.84
CA GLY A 76 -8.77 13.54 -2.31
C GLY A 76 -8.33 12.51 -3.34
N ASN A 77 -7.79 11.40 -2.84
CA ASN A 77 -7.35 10.26 -3.63
C ASN A 77 -8.25 9.06 -3.36
N VAL A 78 -8.49 8.27 -4.40
CA VAL A 78 -9.20 7.00 -4.27
C VAL A 78 -8.38 5.86 -4.86
N ARG A 79 -8.25 4.78 -4.11
CA ARG A 79 -7.71 3.52 -4.59
C ARG A 79 -8.83 2.65 -5.13
N VAL A 80 -8.88 2.54 -6.46
CA VAL A 80 -9.95 1.81 -7.14
C VAL A 80 -9.47 0.41 -7.50
N PHE A 81 -10.07 -0.61 -6.90
CA PHE A 81 -9.82 -2.00 -7.22
C PHE A 81 -10.70 -2.48 -8.37
N LYS A 82 -10.11 -3.32 -9.22
CA LYS A 82 -10.88 -4.18 -10.12
C LYS A 82 -11.60 -5.25 -9.29
N LYS A 83 -12.90 -5.42 -9.49
CA LYS A 83 -13.67 -6.44 -8.77
C LYS A 83 -13.05 -7.82 -8.95
N THR A 84 -12.87 -8.52 -7.84
CA THR A 84 -12.47 -9.93 -7.78
C THR A 84 -13.55 -10.73 -7.07
N ASP A 85 -13.61 -12.05 -7.32
CA ASP A 85 -14.58 -12.95 -6.70
C ASP A 85 -13.90 -14.00 -5.77
N GLU A 86 -12.58 -13.96 -5.63
CA GLU A 86 -11.80 -15.02 -4.99
C GLU A 86 -10.90 -14.51 -3.86
N VAL A 87 -10.32 -13.32 -4.01
CA VAL A 87 -9.43 -12.70 -3.03
C VAL A 87 -9.83 -11.27 -2.74
N ASN A 88 -9.39 -10.74 -1.61
CA ASN A 88 -9.66 -9.37 -1.18
C ASN A 88 -11.16 -9.01 -1.31
N LEU A 89 -12.00 -9.87 -0.79
CA LEU A 89 -13.46 -9.74 -0.90
C LEU A 89 -13.96 -8.60 -0.02
N ALA A 90 -14.59 -7.60 -0.63
CA ALA A 90 -15.23 -6.52 0.11
C ALA A 90 -16.50 -7.02 0.82
N CYS A 91 -16.72 -6.53 2.04
CA CYS A 91 -17.98 -6.70 2.74
C CYS A 91 -18.96 -5.61 2.26
N LEU A 92 -20.09 -5.99 1.68
CA LEU A 92 -21.16 -5.06 1.33
C LEU A 92 -21.90 -4.62 2.60
N MET A 93 -21.85 -3.33 2.89
CA MET A 93 -22.48 -2.74 4.07
C MET A 93 -23.85 -2.13 3.74
N GLU A 94 -23.99 -1.55 2.52
CA GLU A 94 -25.23 -0.95 2.04
C GLU A 94 -25.30 -1.04 0.51
N GLY A 95 -26.51 -1.09 -0.06
CA GLY A 95 -26.73 -1.07 -1.50
C GLY A 95 -26.43 -2.40 -2.20
N SER A 96 -25.72 -2.36 -3.31
CA SER A 96 -25.35 -3.51 -4.13
C SER A 96 -23.93 -3.38 -4.69
N PHE A 97 -23.31 -4.48 -5.09
CA PHE A 97 -22.07 -4.45 -5.86
C PHE A 97 -22.29 -3.87 -7.27
N PRO A 98 -21.26 -3.26 -7.89
CA PRO A 98 -21.38 -2.69 -9.22
C PRO A 98 -21.65 -3.81 -10.25
N ALA A 99 -22.54 -3.51 -11.20
CA ALA A 99 -22.94 -4.40 -12.28
C ALA A 99 -22.70 -3.79 -13.68
N SER A 100 -22.48 -2.49 -13.77
CA SER A 100 -22.17 -1.77 -15.02
C SER A 100 -20.91 -0.93 -14.89
N SER A 101 -20.37 -0.49 -16.02
CA SER A 101 -19.09 0.24 -16.07
C SER A 101 -19.12 1.65 -15.48
N ASP A 102 -20.30 2.19 -15.24
CA ASP A 102 -20.54 3.51 -14.64
C ASP A 102 -20.96 3.42 -13.16
N GLU A 103 -20.86 2.23 -12.57
CA GLU A 103 -21.18 1.99 -11.17
C GLU A 103 -19.90 1.78 -10.33
N ILE A 104 -19.94 2.32 -9.11
CA ILE A 104 -18.86 2.22 -8.13
C ILE A 104 -19.42 1.91 -6.76
N VAL A 105 -18.67 1.17 -5.95
CA VAL A 105 -18.86 1.09 -4.50
C VAL A 105 -17.67 1.72 -3.81
N VAL A 106 -17.92 2.41 -2.72
CA VAL A 106 -16.92 3.19 -1.99
C VAL A 106 -16.85 2.76 -0.53
N ASP A 107 -15.74 3.04 0.13
CA ASP A 107 -15.59 2.71 1.54
C ASP A 107 -16.60 3.47 2.40
N ARG A 108 -17.23 2.76 3.34
CA ARG A 108 -18.27 3.31 4.19
C ARG A 108 -17.74 4.40 5.14
N MET A 109 -16.52 4.22 5.68
CA MET A 109 -15.95 5.23 6.60
C MET A 109 -15.69 6.54 5.87
N HIS A 110 -15.13 6.49 4.66
CA HIS A 110 -14.97 7.66 3.83
C HIS A 110 -16.32 8.30 3.52
N ALA A 111 -17.27 7.52 3.00
CA ALA A 111 -18.60 8.02 2.63
C ALA A 111 -19.33 8.70 3.79
N ASP A 112 -19.32 8.10 4.99
CA ASP A 112 -19.91 8.67 6.20
C ASP A 112 -19.28 10.03 6.58
N ASN A 113 -17.95 10.19 6.36
CA ASN A 113 -17.22 11.41 6.72
C ASN A 113 -17.42 12.56 5.73
N VAL A 114 -17.54 12.26 4.44
CA VAL A 114 -17.70 13.29 3.39
C VAL A 114 -19.14 13.48 2.93
N GLY A 115 -20.06 12.62 3.37
CA GLY A 115 -21.49 12.74 3.11
C GLY A 115 -21.96 12.11 1.78
N ILE A 116 -21.21 11.12 1.26
CA ILE A 116 -21.62 10.32 0.10
C ILE A 116 -22.68 9.30 0.52
N ALA A 117 -23.73 9.16 -0.30
CA ALA A 117 -24.80 8.19 -0.10
C ALA A 117 -25.00 7.31 -1.35
N VAL A 118 -25.60 6.12 -1.14
CA VAL A 118 -26.00 5.26 -2.25
C VAL A 118 -27.00 6.00 -3.14
N GLY A 119 -26.71 6.09 -4.42
CA GLY A 119 -27.44 6.83 -5.44
C GLY A 119 -26.78 8.13 -5.90
N ASP A 120 -25.80 8.63 -5.16
CA ASP A 120 -25.02 9.81 -5.55
C ASP A 120 -24.11 9.50 -6.73
N THR A 121 -23.60 10.55 -7.33
CA THR A 121 -22.60 10.49 -8.40
C THR A 121 -21.34 11.17 -7.92
N ILE A 122 -20.22 10.50 -8.03
CA ILE A 122 -18.88 11.05 -7.79
C ILE A 122 -18.08 11.04 -9.09
N THR A 123 -17.06 11.88 -9.16
CA THR A 123 -16.14 11.92 -10.29
C THR A 123 -14.80 11.31 -9.87
N VAL A 124 -14.31 10.35 -10.64
CA VAL A 124 -13.00 9.71 -10.43
C VAL A 124 -12.18 9.95 -11.70
N GLN A 125 -11.10 10.68 -11.59
CA GLN A 125 -10.22 11.10 -12.71
C GLN A 125 -11.02 11.71 -13.90
N GLY A 126 -12.00 12.53 -13.61
CA GLY A 126 -12.86 13.16 -14.62
C GLY A 126 -13.97 12.27 -15.18
N GLU A 127 -14.07 11.01 -14.79
CA GLU A 127 -15.11 10.07 -15.19
C GLU A 127 -16.20 9.99 -14.11
N ALA A 128 -17.46 10.13 -14.51
CA ALA A 128 -18.59 10.05 -13.59
C ALA A 128 -18.96 8.60 -13.28
N TYR A 129 -19.12 8.30 -12.00
CA TYR A 129 -19.58 7.01 -11.48
C TYR A 129 -20.76 7.19 -10.53
N ARG A 130 -21.75 6.33 -10.64
CA ARG A 130 -22.89 6.26 -9.72
C ARG A 130 -22.52 5.34 -8.54
N VAL A 131 -22.59 5.84 -7.33
CA VAL A 131 -22.39 5.07 -6.11
C VAL A 131 -23.58 4.14 -5.90
N VAL A 132 -23.36 2.82 -6.01
CA VAL A 132 -24.41 1.81 -5.88
C VAL A 132 -24.37 1.06 -4.57
N GLY A 133 -23.30 1.22 -3.79
CA GLY A 133 -23.19 0.60 -2.49
C GLY A 133 -22.00 1.15 -1.69
N LEU A 134 -22.04 0.84 -0.40
CA LEU A 134 -20.97 1.12 0.55
C LEU A 134 -20.36 -0.21 0.99
N ILE A 135 -19.02 -0.25 1.04
CA ILE A 135 -18.25 -1.44 1.35
C ILE A 135 -17.29 -1.22 2.52
N ALA A 136 -16.75 -2.32 3.01
CA ALA A 136 -15.55 -2.32 3.86
C ALA A 136 -14.64 -3.46 3.41
N TYR A 137 -13.34 -3.16 3.34
CA TYR A 137 -12.29 -4.16 3.15
C TYR A 137 -11.58 -4.45 4.47
N VAL A 138 -11.16 -5.71 4.67
CA VAL A 138 -10.46 -6.10 5.90
C VAL A 138 -9.10 -5.41 6.01
N ASN A 139 -8.38 -5.30 4.89
CA ASN A 139 -7.07 -4.64 4.80
C ASN A 139 -7.15 -3.10 4.81
N TYR A 140 -8.35 -2.53 4.85
CA TYR A 140 -8.62 -1.10 5.01
C TYR A 140 -9.58 -0.84 6.17
N ALA A 141 -9.47 -1.62 7.25
CA ALA A 141 -10.22 -1.37 8.48
C ALA A 141 -9.96 0.04 9.03
N THR A 142 -8.77 0.55 8.78
CA THR A 142 -8.39 1.96 8.85
C THR A 142 -7.90 2.41 7.47
N LEU A 143 -8.31 3.62 7.02
CA LEU A 143 -8.01 4.11 5.69
C LEU A 143 -6.61 4.74 5.61
N HIS A 144 -5.57 3.92 5.81
CA HIS A 144 -4.20 4.32 5.53
C HIS A 144 -3.93 4.21 4.03
N GLU A 145 -3.40 5.26 3.42
CA GLU A 145 -3.00 5.22 2.02
C GLU A 145 -1.77 4.33 1.81
N LYS A 146 -0.85 4.37 2.79
CA LYS A 146 0.36 3.54 2.81
C LYS A 146 0.49 2.82 4.16
N SER A 147 1.05 1.64 4.14
CA SER A 147 1.33 0.85 5.37
C SER A 147 2.29 1.53 6.35
N THR A 148 3.01 2.56 5.91
CA THR A 148 3.94 3.36 6.73
C THR A 148 3.31 4.61 7.33
N ASP A 149 2.06 4.90 7.01
CA ASP A 149 1.39 6.09 7.51
C ASP A 149 1.05 5.93 9.00
N LEU A 150 1.41 6.91 9.80
CA LEU A 150 1.12 6.92 11.25
C LEU A 150 -0.33 7.31 11.56
N MET A 151 -1.02 7.93 10.62
CA MET A 151 -2.39 8.39 10.76
C MET A 151 -3.13 8.15 9.46
N PHE A 152 -4.39 7.72 9.56
CA PHE A 152 -5.28 7.64 8.41
C PHE A 152 -6.04 8.97 8.22
N ASP A 153 -6.46 9.23 7.00
CA ASP A 153 -7.28 10.40 6.66
C ASP A 153 -8.49 9.98 5.81
N ALA A 154 -9.57 9.63 6.47
CA ALA A 154 -10.81 9.22 5.82
C ALA A 154 -11.54 10.35 5.07
N LEU A 155 -11.07 11.59 5.16
CA LEU A 155 -11.58 12.71 4.35
C LEU A 155 -10.86 12.83 3.01
N LYS A 156 -9.59 12.38 2.95
CA LYS A 156 -8.72 12.57 1.80
C LYS A 156 -8.36 11.29 1.07
N PHE A 157 -8.57 10.15 1.68
CA PHE A 157 -8.30 8.85 1.09
C PHE A 157 -9.52 7.94 1.16
N ASN A 158 -9.86 7.37 0.01
CA ASN A 158 -10.97 6.46 -0.20
C ASN A 158 -10.47 5.14 -0.80
N VAL A 159 -11.23 4.08 -0.59
CA VAL A 159 -11.05 2.80 -1.27
C VAL A 159 -12.36 2.42 -1.96
N ALA A 160 -12.27 2.06 -3.21
CA ALA A 160 -13.43 1.79 -4.05
C ALA A 160 -13.24 0.53 -4.89
N MET A 161 -14.34 0.02 -5.42
CA MET A 161 -14.32 -1.09 -6.38
C MET A 161 -15.29 -0.80 -7.51
N VAL A 162 -14.86 -1.18 -8.72
CA VAL A 162 -15.63 -1.12 -9.96
C VAL A 162 -15.62 -2.47 -10.68
N THR A 163 -16.48 -2.64 -11.68
CA THR A 163 -16.41 -3.78 -12.59
C THR A 163 -15.12 -3.74 -13.44
N GLU A 164 -14.78 -4.82 -14.11
CA GLU A 164 -13.66 -4.85 -15.06
C GLU A 164 -13.81 -3.77 -16.16
N ASP A 165 -15.01 -3.61 -16.73
CA ASP A 165 -15.29 -2.56 -17.72
C ASP A 165 -15.20 -1.14 -17.11
N GLY A 166 -15.59 -0.99 -15.84
CA GLY A 166 -15.43 0.26 -15.08
C GLY A 166 -13.96 0.59 -14.84
N PHE A 167 -13.15 -0.41 -14.51
CA PHE A 167 -11.72 -0.29 -14.31
C PHE A 167 -10.97 0.09 -15.59
N ALA A 168 -11.44 -0.39 -16.75
CA ALA A 168 -10.87 -0.03 -18.06
C ALA A 168 -11.11 1.44 -18.45
N ARG A 169 -12.05 2.16 -17.81
CA ARG A 169 -12.30 3.59 -18.03
C ARG A 169 -11.31 4.50 -17.29
N LEU A 170 -10.63 3.98 -16.29
CA LEU A 170 -9.64 4.70 -15.50
C LEU A 170 -8.32 4.84 -16.27
N HIS A 171 -7.57 5.91 -16.00
CA HIS A 171 -6.44 6.31 -16.86
C HIS A 171 -5.07 6.26 -16.19
N GLU A 172 -5.02 6.31 -14.85
CA GLU A 172 -3.76 6.23 -14.12
C GLU A 172 -3.10 4.84 -14.25
N LYS A 173 -1.84 4.76 -13.90
CA LYS A 173 -1.05 3.53 -13.97
C LYS A 173 -1.73 2.40 -13.18
N VAL A 174 -1.81 1.21 -13.80
CA VAL A 174 -2.24 0.00 -13.10
C VAL A 174 -1.13 -0.45 -12.17
N HIS A 175 -1.48 -0.69 -10.92
CA HIS A 175 -0.66 -1.42 -9.98
C HIS A 175 -1.02 -2.90 -10.09
N TYR A 176 -0.07 -3.69 -10.60
CA TYR A 176 -0.22 -5.13 -10.80
C TYR A 176 0.14 -5.85 -9.49
N ASP A 177 -0.85 -5.89 -8.61
CA ASP A 177 -0.76 -6.58 -7.34
C ASP A 177 -1.31 -8.01 -7.47
N TYR A 178 -0.63 -8.98 -6.85
CA TYR A 178 -1.02 -10.37 -6.89
C TYR A 178 -1.15 -10.92 -5.49
N ALA A 179 -2.29 -11.54 -5.22
CA ALA A 179 -2.51 -12.32 -4.02
C ALA A 179 -2.35 -13.81 -4.32
N TRP A 180 -1.98 -14.60 -3.33
CA TRP A 180 -1.91 -16.06 -3.47
C TRP A 180 -2.44 -16.76 -2.23
N ASN A 181 -2.86 -17.99 -2.43
CA ASN A 181 -3.04 -18.92 -1.34
C ASN A 181 -2.34 -20.25 -1.67
N TYR A 182 -2.03 -21.03 -0.66
CA TYR A 182 -1.35 -22.30 -0.83
C TYR A 182 -2.35 -23.38 -1.24
N VAL A 183 -1.97 -24.23 -2.21
CA VAL A 183 -2.79 -25.40 -2.61
C VAL A 183 -2.98 -26.36 -1.43
N THR A 184 -1.98 -26.45 -0.55
CA THR A 184 -2.07 -27.17 0.72
C THR A 184 -1.89 -26.17 1.84
N GLU A 185 -2.90 -26.05 2.68
CA GLU A 185 -2.89 -25.14 3.81
C GLU A 185 -1.74 -25.46 4.77
N PRO A 186 -0.92 -24.46 5.16
CA PRO A 186 0.17 -24.66 6.12
C PRO A 186 -0.38 -25.10 7.48
N ALA A 187 0.42 -25.89 8.19
CA ALA A 187 0.00 -26.45 9.47
C ALA A 187 -0.06 -25.43 10.60
N ASP A 188 0.80 -24.42 10.51
CA ASP A 188 0.93 -23.34 11.48
C ASP A 188 1.65 -22.13 10.82
N GLU A 189 1.73 -21.02 11.54
CA GLU A 189 2.35 -19.77 11.11
C GLU A 189 3.84 -19.92 10.74
N ALA A 190 4.57 -20.79 11.44
CA ALA A 190 5.97 -21.05 11.12
C ALA A 190 6.13 -21.80 9.79
N ALA A 191 5.23 -22.76 9.52
CA ALA A 191 5.17 -23.46 8.24
C ALA A 191 4.77 -22.52 7.11
N GLU A 192 3.80 -21.61 7.35
CA GLU A 192 3.39 -20.60 6.40
C GLU A 192 4.53 -19.65 6.02
N LYS A 193 5.27 -19.18 7.02
CA LYS A 193 6.45 -18.34 6.80
C LYS A 193 7.49 -19.04 5.92
N ASN A 194 7.82 -20.30 6.22
CA ASN A 194 8.79 -21.06 5.44
C ASN A 194 8.31 -21.26 3.98
N LEU A 195 7.03 -21.59 3.79
CA LEU A 195 6.45 -21.71 2.44
C LEU A 195 6.47 -20.39 1.67
N SER A 196 6.23 -19.26 2.35
CA SER A 196 6.32 -17.94 1.76
C SER A 196 7.76 -17.60 1.35
N ASP A 197 8.73 -17.88 2.20
CA ASP A 197 10.15 -17.67 1.90
C ASP A 197 10.57 -18.54 0.70
N ASP A 198 10.16 -19.82 0.63
CA ASP A 198 10.42 -20.71 -0.49
C ASP A 198 9.73 -20.25 -1.79
N PHE A 199 8.48 -19.78 -1.69
CA PHE A 199 7.76 -19.23 -2.83
C PHE A 199 8.43 -17.97 -3.38
N MET A 200 8.84 -17.03 -2.51
CA MET A 200 9.53 -15.83 -2.91
C MET A 200 10.90 -16.13 -3.53
N LYS A 201 11.63 -17.10 -2.98
CA LYS A 201 12.89 -17.58 -3.55
C LYS A 201 12.68 -18.12 -4.98
N ALA A 202 11.64 -18.95 -5.18
CA ALA A 202 11.30 -19.47 -6.50
C ALA A 202 10.91 -18.37 -7.47
N LEU A 203 10.09 -17.40 -7.03
CA LEU A 203 9.65 -16.26 -7.84
C LEU A 203 10.83 -15.40 -8.27
N LEU A 204 11.67 -14.97 -7.34
CA LEU A 204 12.84 -14.13 -7.61
C LEU A 204 13.83 -14.83 -8.55
N THR A 205 14.04 -16.13 -8.38
CA THR A 205 14.89 -16.91 -9.30
C THR A 205 14.34 -16.87 -10.73
N GLN A 206 13.02 -17.00 -10.91
CA GLN A 206 12.40 -16.92 -12.23
C GLN A 206 12.47 -15.51 -12.82
N VAL A 207 12.34 -14.49 -12.01
CA VAL A 207 12.46 -13.09 -12.44
C VAL A 207 13.87 -12.80 -12.93
N VAL A 208 14.89 -13.21 -12.20
CA VAL A 208 16.29 -13.04 -12.60
C VAL A 208 16.59 -13.81 -13.89
N VAL A 209 16.10 -15.06 -14.02
CA VAL A 209 16.27 -15.86 -15.24
C VAL A 209 15.53 -15.24 -16.44
N ALA A 210 14.38 -14.63 -16.21
CA ALA A 210 13.57 -14.02 -17.27
C ALA A 210 14.04 -12.60 -17.65
N ASP A 211 15.03 -12.04 -16.95
CA ASP A 211 15.47 -10.64 -17.12
C ASP A 211 14.27 -9.67 -17.06
N ALA A 212 13.36 -9.94 -16.11
CA ALA A 212 12.14 -9.16 -15.94
C ALA A 212 12.37 -8.01 -14.97
N GLU A 213 11.85 -6.84 -15.30
CA GLU A 213 11.85 -5.70 -14.41
C GLU A 213 10.75 -5.87 -13.34
N ILE A 214 11.16 -5.80 -12.06
CA ILE A 214 10.24 -5.68 -10.93
C ILE A 214 10.46 -4.31 -10.30
N GLU A 215 9.42 -3.48 -10.30
CA GLU A 215 9.49 -2.14 -9.71
C GLU A 215 9.64 -2.18 -8.19
N ASP A 216 8.91 -3.08 -7.56
CA ASP A 216 8.97 -3.31 -6.12
C ASP A 216 8.39 -4.69 -5.80
N TYR A 217 8.92 -5.33 -4.75
CA TYR A 217 8.32 -6.52 -4.18
C TYR A 217 8.43 -6.47 -2.66
N VAL A 218 7.28 -6.57 -2.02
CA VAL A 218 7.21 -6.75 -0.58
C VAL A 218 6.64 -8.14 -0.36
N PRO A 219 7.49 -9.13 -0.04
CA PRO A 219 6.99 -10.46 0.27
C PRO A 219 6.30 -10.41 1.63
N GLU A 220 4.99 -10.45 1.62
CA GLU A 220 4.17 -10.64 2.80
C GLU A 220 3.70 -12.09 2.83
N TYR A 221 3.92 -12.78 3.91
CA TYR A 221 3.38 -14.09 4.19
C TYR A 221 2.20 -13.96 5.16
N ALA A 222 1.40 -15.00 5.26
CA ALA A 222 0.08 -14.98 5.91
C ALA A 222 -0.94 -14.09 5.15
N ASN A 223 -2.11 -13.89 5.68
CA ASN A 223 -3.13 -13.07 5.03
C ASN A 223 -2.78 -11.57 5.20
N PRO A 224 -2.44 -10.83 4.12
CA PRO A 224 -2.06 -9.42 4.24
C PRO A 224 -3.13 -8.56 4.91
N ALA A 225 -4.42 -8.88 4.69
CA ALA A 225 -5.53 -8.20 5.31
C ALA A 225 -5.55 -8.38 6.85
N ILE A 226 -5.22 -9.57 7.32
CA ILE A 226 -5.11 -9.85 8.76
C ILE A 226 -3.87 -9.21 9.32
N HIS A 227 -2.75 -9.28 8.61
CA HIS A 227 -1.50 -8.61 9.01
C HIS A 227 -1.69 -7.11 9.12
N PHE A 228 -2.29 -6.47 8.12
CA PHE A 228 -2.55 -5.04 8.17
C PHE A 228 -3.39 -4.66 9.41
N ALA A 229 -4.49 -5.37 9.65
CA ALA A 229 -5.33 -5.13 10.82
C ALA A 229 -4.60 -5.44 12.14
N THR A 230 -3.77 -6.49 12.17
CA THR A 230 -3.00 -6.89 13.35
C THR A 230 -1.84 -5.94 13.63
N ASP A 231 -1.14 -5.49 12.59
CA ASP A 231 -0.05 -4.53 12.70
C ASP A 231 -0.55 -3.16 13.16
N ASP A 232 -1.71 -2.73 12.68
CA ASP A 232 -2.36 -1.51 13.14
C ASP A 232 -2.75 -1.60 14.63
N MET A 233 -3.38 -2.70 15.03
CA MET A 233 -3.70 -2.97 16.44
C MET A 233 -2.43 -3.11 17.28
N GLY A 234 -1.38 -3.74 16.79
CA GLY A 234 -0.08 -3.89 17.46
C GLY A 234 0.66 -2.56 17.59
N SER A 235 0.54 -1.68 16.62
CA SER A 235 1.07 -0.31 16.67
C SER A 235 0.37 0.52 17.74
N ASP A 236 -0.96 0.43 17.84
CA ASP A 236 -1.76 1.10 18.85
C ASP A 236 -1.45 0.58 20.25
N GLU A 237 -1.25 -0.73 20.42
CA GLU A 237 -0.86 -1.35 21.67
C GLU A 237 0.56 -0.91 22.09
N ALA A 238 1.51 -0.90 21.15
CA ALA A 238 2.88 -0.44 21.42
C ALA A 238 2.91 1.05 21.79
N MET A 239 2.14 1.89 21.10
CA MET A 239 2.05 3.32 21.40
C MET A 239 1.35 3.55 22.74
N GLY A 240 0.31 2.78 23.06
CA GLY A 240 -0.35 2.79 24.36
C GLY A 240 0.61 2.37 25.51
N GLY A 241 1.45 1.37 25.28
CA GLY A 241 2.50 0.94 26.19
C GLY A 241 3.53 2.04 26.49
N VAL A 242 4.04 2.70 25.43
CA VAL A 242 4.98 3.82 25.59
C VAL A 242 4.36 5.00 26.35
N LEU A 243 3.10 5.33 26.06
CA LEU A 243 2.38 6.39 26.79
C LEU A 243 2.19 6.04 28.27
N LEU A 244 1.87 4.78 28.57
CA LEU A 244 1.73 4.28 29.94
C LEU A 244 3.06 4.35 30.70
N ASP A 245 4.16 3.95 30.08
CA ASP A 245 5.49 4.01 30.68
C ASP A 245 5.92 5.45 30.99
N ILE A 246 5.68 6.38 30.05
CA ILE A 246 5.91 7.82 30.29
C ILE A 246 5.08 8.33 31.46
N LEU A 247 3.81 7.95 31.54
CA LEU A 247 2.91 8.34 32.62
C LEU A 247 3.39 7.80 33.98
N ILE A 248 3.82 6.54 34.02
CA ILE A 248 4.39 5.91 35.23
C ILE A 248 5.63 6.68 35.70
N VAL A 249 6.54 7.04 34.78
CA VAL A 249 7.74 7.81 35.12
C VAL A 249 7.37 9.20 35.69
N ILE A 250 6.42 9.89 35.06
CA ILE A 250 5.95 11.20 35.53
C ILE A 250 5.34 11.08 36.94
N ILE A 251 4.47 10.09 37.15
CA ILE A 251 3.84 9.86 38.48
C ILE A 251 4.90 9.54 39.52
N ALA A 252 5.86 8.65 39.21
CA ALA A 252 6.95 8.31 40.12
C ALA A 252 7.79 9.54 40.51
N PHE A 253 8.05 10.43 39.54
CA PHE A 253 8.77 11.69 39.77
C PHE A 253 8.00 12.64 40.68
N ILE A 254 6.68 12.81 40.48
CA ILE A 254 5.79 13.62 41.35
C ILE A 254 5.77 13.05 42.74
N PHE A 255 5.65 11.73 42.91
CA PHE A 255 5.69 11.09 44.22
C PHE A 255 7.03 11.32 44.94
N ALA A 256 8.16 11.14 44.20
CA ALA A 256 9.49 11.39 44.79
C ALA A 256 9.67 12.83 45.28
N ILE A 257 9.23 13.82 44.49
CA ILE A 257 9.25 15.23 44.89
C ILE A 257 8.36 15.47 46.13
N THR A 258 7.15 14.90 46.15
CA THR A 258 6.20 15.08 47.21
C THR A 258 6.72 14.50 48.54
N ILE A 259 7.27 13.28 48.47
CA ILE A 259 7.90 12.61 49.61
C ILE A 259 9.10 13.42 50.12
N SER A 260 9.99 13.84 49.20
CA SER A 260 11.16 14.65 49.56
C SER A 260 10.79 15.96 50.27
N ASN A 261 9.77 16.66 49.72
CA ASN A 261 9.27 17.90 50.34
C ASN A 261 8.58 17.67 51.71
N THR A 262 7.99 16.49 51.91
CA THR A 262 7.33 16.14 53.17
C THR A 262 8.36 15.80 54.25
N ILE A 263 9.46 15.14 53.90
CA ILE A 263 10.55 14.77 54.84
C ILE A 263 11.40 15.99 55.18
N ALA A 264 11.53 16.96 54.26
CA ALA A 264 12.33 18.17 54.46
C ALA A 264 11.64 19.25 55.31
N ARG A 265 10.39 19.03 55.72
CA ARG A 265 9.63 19.85 56.69
C ARG A 265 9.65 19.25 58.09
#